data_4ca370fdc9d3325271f652242b2d2a67
#
_entry.id   4ca370fdc9d3325271f652242b2d2a67
#
_cell.length_a   1.000
_cell.length_b   1.000
_cell.length_c   1.000
_cell.angle_alpha   90.00
_cell.angle_beta   90.00
_cell.angle_gamma   90.00
#
_symmetry.space_group_name_H-M   'P 1'
#
loop_
_entity.id
_entity.type
_entity.pdbx_description
1 polymer ?
#
loop_
_entity_poly.entity_id
_entity_poly.type
_entity_poly.pdbx_seq_one_letter_code
_entity_poly.pdbx_strand_id
1 'polypeptide(L)'
;MGGELAAVRCDLEDFAAEVFEPFARADQRRWGEVYLRGLLLDGRRKSVEPMAARLGEDGNRQALAHFITSSPWDAAHVRSRLAWRMQQVIKPTTLIIDDTGFLKDGDASACVSRQYTGTAGKVTNCQAGVSLHLASDGASAVIDWRLFLTESWDPASPKADPVKTARRGPCGIPAEVGHVEKWQLALDMIDETRSWGIDVPLAVADGGYGDTAAFRLGLEERGLDYVVGISTTTTAQTEGARPHIPPYGGRGPRPQPAYPEPAQRVKQLVIAAGRQAARPVQWREGSRPGSGRSGAKRMYSRFVALRIRPAGREIRKNTDGPELPVRWLLAEWPATEAEPVQFWLSNLPADTPLATLVRTAKLRWRIEHDYREMKQALGPAHFEGRTWRGWHHHVTLVSVAHAFCTLQRITRSPKGTASA
;
A
#
# COMPACT_ATOMS: atom_id res chain seq x y z
N MET A 1 7.62 -13.15 -34.44
CA MET A 1 8.00 -13.68 -33.13
C MET A 1 9.48 -13.40 -32.79
N GLY A 2 10.50 -13.71 -33.61
CA GLY A 2 11.90 -13.48 -33.25
C GLY A 2 12.27 -12.00 -33.02
N GLY A 3 11.80 -11.09 -33.88
CA GLY A 3 12.09 -9.66 -33.74
C GLY A 3 11.41 -8.98 -32.54
N GLU A 4 10.21 -9.42 -32.16
CA GLU A 4 9.49 -8.88 -31.02
C GLU A 4 10.14 -9.30 -29.68
N LEU A 5 10.60 -10.54 -29.58
CA LEU A 5 11.35 -11.01 -28.40
C LEU A 5 12.69 -10.28 -28.26
N ALA A 6 13.39 -10.02 -29.38
CA ALA A 6 14.62 -9.24 -29.36
C ALA A 6 14.37 -7.80 -28.88
N ALA A 7 13.29 -7.16 -29.34
CA ALA A 7 12.92 -5.81 -28.89
C ALA A 7 12.60 -5.78 -27.38
N VAL A 8 11.83 -6.75 -26.86
CA VAL A 8 11.55 -6.86 -25.42
C VAL A 8 12.84 -7.04 -24.61
N ARG A 9 13.79 -7.79 -25.14
CA ARG A 9 15.08 -8.01 -24.47
C ARG A 9 15.89 -6.71 -24.40
N CYS A 10 15.98 -5.97 -25.48
CA CYS A 10 16.63 -4.65 -25.48
C CYS A 10 15.96 -3.68 -24.49
N ASP A 11 14.62 -3.61 -24.51
CA ASP A 11 13.86 -2.79 -23.56
C ASP A 11 14.19 -3.18 -22.10
N LEU A 12 14.38 -4.46 -21.81
CA LEU A 12 14.71 -4.96 -20.47
C LEU A 12 16.14 -4.58 -20.07
N GLU A 13 17.10 -4.72 -20.99
CA GLU A 13 18.51 -4.37 -20.79
C GLU A 13 18.63 -2.87 -20.50
N ASP A 14 17.96 -2.01 -21.28
CA ASP A 14 17.94 -0.56 -21.08
C ASP A 14 17.27 -0.18 -19.74
N PHE A 15 16.13 -0.78 -19.42
CA PHE A 15 15.44 -0.56 -18.16
C PHE A 15 16.28 -1.00 -16.94
N ALA A 16 16.94 -2.16 -17.03
CA ALA A 16 17.83 -2.65 -15.98
C ALA A 16 19.04 -1.74 -15.81
N ALA A 17 19.64 -1.26 -16.90
CA ALA A 17 20.76 -0.31 -16.86
C ALA A 17 20.38 0.99 -16.14
N GLU A 18 19.16 1.52 -16.41
CA GLU A 18 18.65 2.73 -15.77
C GLU A 18 18.41 2.52 -14.26
N VAL A 19 17.71 1.45 -13.90
CA VAL A 19 17.30 1.19 -12.50
C VAL A 19 18.47 0.76 -11.62
N PHE A 20 19.47 0.05 -12.18
CA PHE A 20 20.64 -0.43 -11.45
C PHE A 20 21.87 0.48 -11.62
N GLU A 21 21.72 1.65 -12.23
CA GLU A 21 22.78 2.65 -12.33
C GLU A 21 23.44 2.96 -10.97
N PRO A 22 22.69 3.06 -9.84
CA PRO A 22 23.29 3.33 -8.54
C PRO A 22 24.22 2.24 -8.00
N PHE A 23 24.25 1.06 -8.60
CA PHE A 23 25.20 0.01 -8.17
C PHE A 23 26.64 0.41 -8.49
N ALA A 24 27.45 0.53 -7.45
CA ALA A 24 28.84 0.97 -7.58
C ALA A 24 29.71 0.03 -8.45
N ARG A 25 29.39 -1.27 -8.46
CA ARG A 25 30.19 -2.31 -9.10
C ARG A 25 29.50 -2.89 -10.33
N ALA A 26 30.28 -3.11 -11.39
CA ALA A 26 29.79 -3.71 -12.63
C ALA A 26 29.21 -5.11 -12.45
N ASP A 27 29.79 -5.92 -11.54
CA ASP A 27 29.26 -7.25 -11.22
C ASP A 27 27.89 -7.19 -10.54
N GLN A 28 27.63 -6.18 -9.69
CA GLN A 28 26.31 -5.98 -9.10
C GLN A 28 25.28 -5.61 -10.18
N ARG A 29 25.59 -4.73 -11.11
CA ARG A 29 24.69 -4.39 -12.24
C ARG A 29 24.35 -5.62 -13.07
N ARG A 30 25.38 -6.41 -13.42
CA ARG A 30 25.20 -7.68 -14.14
C ARG A 30 24.28 -8.65 -13.37
N TRP A 31 24.54 -8.89 -12.08
CA TRP A 31 23.72 -9.83 -11.30
C TRP A 31 22.33 -9.31 -11.03
N GLY A 32 22.13 -7.98 -10.95
CA GLY A 32 20.81 -7.33 -10.92
C GLY A 32 20.00 -7.67 -12.16
N GLU A 33 20.56 -7.48 -13.35
CA GLU A 33 19.92 -7.83 -14.62
C GLU A 33 19.64 -9.34 -14.73
N VAL A 34 20.61 -10.19 -14.41
CA VAL A 34 20.43 -11.65 -14.46
C VAL A 34 19.31 -12.09 -13.50
N TYR A 35 19.27 -11.53 -12.28
CA TYR A 35 18.19 -11.82 -11.32
C TYR A 35 16.83 -11.36 -11.86
N LEU A 36 16.77 -10.17 -12.42
CA LEU A 36 15.55 -9.62 -13.04
C LEU A 36 15.05 -10.53 -14.18
N ARG A 37 15.94 -10.97 -15.05
CA ARG A 37 15.61 -11.97 -16.10
C ARG A 37 15.08 -13.27 -15.50
N GLY A 38 15.71 -13.77 -14.43
CA GLY A 38 15.26 -14.97 -13.73
C GLY A 38 13.84 -14.85 -13.14
N LEU A 39 13.47 -13.66 -12.64
CA LEU A 39 12.12 -13.39 -12.17
C LEU A 39 11.09 -13.36 -13.33
N LEU A 40 11.47 -12.83 -14.48
CA LEU A 40 10.59 -12.67 -15.65
C LEU A 40 10.44 -13.96 -16.47
N LEU A 41 11.43 -14.84 -16.48
CA LEU A 41 11.35 -16.13 -17.17
C LEU A 41 10.21 -16.99 -16.60
N ASP A 42 9.51 -17.68 -17.48
CA ASP A 42 8.43 -18.58 -17.09
C ASP A 42 8.91 -19.66 -16.08
N GLY A 43 8.06 -19.99 -15.13
CA GLY A 43 8.34 -21.01 -14.13
C GLY A 43 7.66 -20.77 -12.81
N ARG A 44 7.15 -21.82 -12.22
CA ARG A 44 6.31 -21.79 -11.02
C ARG A 44 7.05 -21.29 -9.78
N ARG A 45 8.35 -21.59 -9.65
CA ARG A 45 9.18 -21.19 -8.50
C ARG A 45 10.20 -20.16 -8.90
N LYS A 46 10.32 -19.09 -8.11
CA LYS A 46 11.22 -17.94 -8.30
C LYS A 46 12.27 -17.84 -7.18
N SER A 47 12.55 -18.93 -6.48
CA SER A 47 13.73 -19.01 -5.61
C SER A 47 15.01 -19.22 -6.43
N VAL A 48 16.16 -18.96 -5.82
CA VAL A 48 17.45 -18.84 -6.52
C VAL A 48 17.78 -20.09 -7.34
N GLU A 49 17.59 -21.28 -6.79
CA GLU A 49 17.98 -22.54 -7.45
C GLU A 49 17.16 -22.80 -8.74
N PRO A 50 15.81 -22.79 -8.71
CA PRO A 50 15.03 -22.94 -9.93
C PRO A 50 15.23 -21.80 -10.93
N MET A 51 15.54 -20.57 -10.48
CA MET A 51 15.87 -19.46 -11.39
C MET A 51 17.22 -19.71 -12.09
N ALA A 52 18.25 -20.11 -11.35
CA ALA A 52 19.57 -20.42 -11.91
C ALA A 52 19.48 -21.52 -12.97
N ALA A 53 18.71 -22.58 -12.70
CA ALA A 53 18.52 -23.67 -13.66
C ALA A 53 17.87 -23.17 -14.98
N ARG A 54 16.91 -22.24 -14.92
CA ARG A 54 16.25 -21.69 -16.13
C ARG A 54 17.10 -20.68 -16.90
N LEU A 55 18.02 -20.00 -16.22
CA LEU A 55 18.93 -19.04 -16.83
C LEU A 55 20.06 -19.71 -17.64
N GLY A 56 20.23 -21.04 -17.51
CA GLY A 56 21.23 -21.80 -18.24
C GLY A 56 22.67 -21.35 -17.90
N GLU A 57 23.45 -21.03 -18.90
CA GLU A 57 24.87 -20.61 -18.73
C GLU A 57 25.02 -19.33 -17.92
N ASP A 58 24.04 -18.42 -17.95
CA ASP A 58 24.04 -17.20 -17.12
C ASP A 58 23.67 -17.50 -15.65
N GLY A 59 23.13 -18.68 -15.36
CA GLY A 59 22.53 -19.09 -14.10
C GLY A 59 23.51 -19.61 -13.06
N ASN A 60 24.33 -18.75 -12.46
CA ASN A 60 25.19 -19.16 -11.36
C ASN A 60 24.45 -19.06 -10.02
N ARG A 61 24.08 -20.21 -9.42
CA ARG A 61 23.33 -20.29 -8.15
C ARG A 61 24.04 -19.57 -7.00
N GLN A 62 25.35 -19.76 -6.86
CA GLN A 62 26.11 -19.16 -5.75
C GLN A 62 26.17 -17.63 -5.90
N ALA A 63 26.42 -17.13 -7.10
CA ALA A 63 26.47 -15.70 -7.36
C ALA A 63 25.11 -15.02 -7.16
N LEU A 64 24.01 -15.64 -7.61
CA LEU A 64 22.64 -15.14 -7.37
C LEU A 64 22.30 -15.16 -5.88
N ALA A 65 22.65 -16.22 -5.15
CA ALA A 65 22.44 -16.29 -3.71
C ALA A 65 23.24 -15.21 -2.97
N HIS A 66 24.53 -15.03 -3.32
CA HIS A 66 25.37 -13.97 -2.77
C HIS A 66 24.82 -12.57 -3.08
N PHE A 67 24.40 -12.34 -4.32
CA PHE A 67 23.85 -11.05 -4.76
C PHE A 67 22.64 -10.65 -3.94
N ILE A 68 21.71 -11.59 -3.65
CA ILE A 68 20.49 -11.28 -2.92
C ILE A 68 20.69 -11.21 -1.40
N THR A 69 21.59 -12.01 -0.82
CA THR A 69 21.70 -12.14 0.64
C THR A 69 22.84 -11.35 1.26
N SER A 70 23.98 -11.22 0.55
CA SER A 70 25.24 -10.75 1.13
C SER A 70 25.82 -9.52 0.44
N SER A 71 25.54 -9.32 -0.84
CA SER A 71 26.04 -8.16 -1.59
C SER A 71 25.56 -6.86 -0.94
N PRO A 72 26.44 -5.86 -0.74
CA PRO A 72 26.13 -4.68 0.06
C PRO A 72 25.48 -3.55 -0.74
N TRP A 73 24.73 -3.85 -1.80
CA TRP A 73 23.98 -2.79 -2.51
C TRP A 73 22.78 -2.29 -1.68
N ASP A 74 22.47 -1.03 -1.84
CA ASP A 74 21.39 -0.39 -1.11
C ASP A 74 20.07 -0.47 -1.91
N ALA A 75 19.08 -1.12 -1.30
CA ALA A 75 17.74 -1.24 -1.88
C ALA A 75 17.04 0.13 -2.02
N ALA A 76 17.34 1.12 -1.15
CA ALA A 76 16.73 2.45 -1.23
C ALA A 76 17.12 3.17 -2.53
N HIS A 77 18.38 3.05 -2.95
CA HIS A 77 18.83 3.64 -4.22
C HIS A 77 18.13 3.04 -5.45
N VAL A 78 17.89 1.71 -5.43
CA VAL A 78 17.13 1.05 -6.52
C VAL A 78 15.66 1.49 -6.49
N ARG A 79 15.06 1.57 -5.29
CA ARG A 79 13.67 2.01 -5.14
C ARG A 79 13.48 3.46 -5.61
N SER A 80 14.40 4.36 -5.29
CA SER A 80 14.32 5.75 -5.73
C SER A 80 14.39 5.87 -7.26
N ARG A 81 15.31 5.14 -7.92
CA ARG A 81 15.39 5.08 -9.38
C ARG A 81 14.13 4.50 -10.02
N LEU A 82 13.65 3.40 -9.45
CA LEU A 82 12.40 2.77 -9.87
C LEU A 82 11.21 3.75 -9.77
N ALA A 83 11.08 4.41 -8.63
CA ALA A 83 10.02 5.39 -8.39
C ALA A 83 10.10 6.56 -9.37
N TRP A 84 11.30 7.08 -9.61
CA TRP A 84 11.57 8.14 -10.60
C TRP A 84 11.15 7.73 -12.01
N ARG A 85 11.53 6.54 -12.43
CA ARG A 85 11.14 6.01 -13.74
C ARG A 85 9.63 5.83 -13.85
N MET A 86 9.02 5.25 -12.83
CA MET A 86 7.60 4.92 -12.87
C MET A 86 6.69 6.14 -12.73
N GLN A 87 7.10 7.20 -12.01
CA GLN A 87 6.29 8.43 -11.99
C GLN A 87 6.15 9.07 -13.37
N GLN A 88 7.19 9.03 -14.20
CA GLN A 88 7.16 9.59 -15.56
C GLN A 88 6.16 8.84 -16.46
N VAL A 89 6.03 7.53 -16.26
CA VAL A 89 5.21 6.64 -17.07
C VAL A 89 3.75 6.61 -16.57
N ILE A 90 3.57 6.46 -15.25
CA ILE A 90 2.26 6.32 -14.61
C ILE A 90 1.56 7.69 -14.49
N LYS A 91 2.34 8.78 -14.33
CA LYS A 91 1.82 10.11 -13.96
C LYS A 91 0.87 10.01 -12.77
N PRO A 92 1.39 9.57 -11.60
CA PRO A 92 0.56 9.18 -10.47
C PRO A 92 -0.21 10.37 -9.91
N THR A 93 -1.46 10.12 -9.58
CA THR A 93 -2.33 11.06 -8.85
C THR A 93 -2.53 10.65 -7.41
N THR A 94 -2.12 9.42 -7.06
CA THR A 94 -2.44 8.81 -5.76
C THR A 94 -1.30 7.91 -5.30
N LEU A 95 -0.97 8.03 -4.02
CA LEU A 95 -0.20 7.04 -3.26
C LEU A 95 -1.16 6.01 -2.69
N ILE A 96 -0.88 4.73 -2.83
CA ILE A 96 -1.70 3.69 -2.21
C ILE A 96 -0.83 2.89 -1.24
N ILE A 97 -1.31 2.79 0.01
CA ILE A 97 -0.67 2.07 1.10
C ILE A 97 -1.45 0.78 1.36
N ASP A 98 -0.73 -0.32 1.48
CA ASP A 98 -1.32 -1.61 1.85
C ASP A 98 -0.27 -2.51 2.51
N ASP A 99 -0.68 -3.67 3.01
CA ASP A 99 0.25 -4.70 3.46
C ASP A 99 -0.11 -6.08 2.91
N THR A 100 0.88 -6.96 2.87
CA THR A 100 0.65 -8.33 2.47
C THR A 100 1.50 -9.31 3.28
N GLY A 101 0.93 -10.50 3.52
CA GLY A 101 1.62 -11.57 4.23
C GLY A 101 2.42 -12.48 3.30
N PHE A 102 3.60 -12.85 3.76
CA PHE A 102 4.51 -13.84 3.17
C PHE A 102 4.53 -15.06 4.08
N LEU A 103 3.81 -16.10 3.72
CA LEU A 103 3.68 -17.30 4.56
C LEU A 103 5.04 -17.98 4.73
N LYS A 104 5.31 -18.47 5.93
CA LYS A 104 6.53 -19.19 6.30
C LYS A 104 6.19 -20.44 7.08
N ASP A 105 6.80 -21.56 6.69
CA ASP A 105 6.63 -22.84 7.41
C ASP A 105 7.43 -22.85 8.72
N GLY A 106 8.62 -22.22 8.72
CA GLY A 106 9.49 -22.10 9.89
C GLY A 106 9.47 -20.70 10.52
N ASP A 107 10.12 -20.58 11.66
CA ASP A 107 10.20 -19.36 12.48
C ASP A 107 11.57 -18.67 12.44
N ALA A 108 12.50 -19.15 11.60
CA ALA A 108 13.89 -18.72 11.56
C ALA A 108 14.16 -17.49 10.67
N SER A 109 13.19 -17.04 9.87
CA SER A 109 13.34 -15.85 9.02
C SER A 109 13.10 -14.56 9.81
N ALA A 110 13.77 -13.47 9.41
CA ALA A 110 13.60 -12.17 10.04
C ALA A 110 12.13 -11.79 10.18
N CYS A 111 11.71 -11.30 11.35
CA CYS A 111 10.37 -10.77 11.64
C CYS A 111 9.21 -11.76 11.50
N VAL A 112 9.44 -13.06 11.37
CA VAL A 112 8.36 -14.06 11.33
C VAL A 112 7.62 -14.08 12.66
N SER A 113 6.30 -14.01 12.58
CA SER A 113 5.42 -14.09 13.76
C SER A 113 4.06 -14.67 13.38
N ARG A 114 3.37 -15.24 14.36
CA ARG A 114 1.95 -15.60 14.21
C ARG A 114 1.13 -14.32 14.23
N GLN A 115 0.58 -13.95 13.09
CA GLN A 115 -0.24 -12.76 12.93
C GLN A 115 -1.33 -13.01 11.88
N TYR A 116 -2.38 -12.20 11.93
CA TYR A 116 -3.41 -12.26 10.90
C TYR A 116 -2.83 -11.80 9.56
N THR A 117 -3.17 -12.50 8.51
CA THR A 117 -2.84 -12.09 7.15
C THR A 117 -4.00 -12.35 6.20
N GLY A 118 -4.37 -11.35 5.43
CA GLY A 118 -5.38 -11.46 4.36
C GLY A 118 -5.01 -12.50 3.30
N THR A 119 -3.70 -12.78 3.11
CA THR A 119 -3.22 -13.82 2.19
C THR A 119 -3.75 -15.22 2.57
N ALA A 120 -3.87 -15.52 3.86
CA ALA A 120 -4.38 -16.80 4.34
C ALA A 120 -5.81 -16.71 4.92
N GLY A 121 -6.35 -15.52 5.10
CA GLY A 121 -7.65 -15.29 5.75
C GLY A 121 -7.71 -15.71 7.22
N LYS A 122 -6.56 -15.92 7.88
CA LYS A 122 -6.44 -16.40 9.26
C LYS A 122 -5.13 -15.97 9.91
N VAL A 123 -5.06 -16.18 11.23
CA VAL A 123 -3.78 -16.05 11.97
C VAL A 123 -2.89 -17.23 11.65
N THR A 124 -1.71 -16.94 11.09
CA THR A 124 -0.72 -17.95 10.72
C THR A 124 0.70 -17.40 10.84
N ASN A 125 1.68 -18.27 10.68
CA ASN A 125 3.09 -17.90 10.71
C ASN A 125 3.46 -17.19 9.40
N CYS A 126 3.82 -15.92 9.47
CA CYS A 126 4.16 -15.11 8.29
C CYS A 126 5.07 -13.93 8.63
N GLN A 127 5.69 -13.40 7.59
CA GLN A 127 6.23 -12.05 7.55
C GLN A 127 5.13 -11.13 7.01
N ALA A 128 5.04 -9.90 7.48
CA ALA A 128 4.16 -8.89 6.88
C ALA A 128 5.02 -7.78 6.26
N GLY A 129 4.76 -7.47 5.00
CA GLY A 129 5.41 -6.36 4.30
C GLY A 129 4.40 -5.24 4.05
N VAL A 130 4.70 -4.05 4.53
CA VAL A 130 3.99 -2.81 4.19
C VAL A 130 4.54 -2.31 2.86
N SER A 131 3.69 -1.91 1.94
CA SER A 131 4.09 -1.40 0.62
C SER A 131 3.48 -0.06 0.29
N LEU A 132 4.21 0.73 -0.49
CA LEU A 132 3.77 1.99 -1.07
C LEU A 132 3.78 1.90 -2.59
N HIS A 133 2.67 2.32 -3.21
CA HIS A 133 2.50 2.27 -4.66
C HIS A 133 2.22 3.66 -5.22
N LEU A 134 2.81 3.96 -6.39
CA LEU A 134 2.36 5.03 -7.26
C LEU A 134 1.19 4.53 -8.10
N ALA A 135 0.10 5.30 -8.17
CA ALA A 135 -1.07 4.90 -8.92
C ALA A 135 -1.75 6.06 -9.67
N SER A 136 -2.32 5.71 -10.80
CA SER A 136 -3.30 6.49 -11.57
C SER A 136 -4.45 5.58 -12.00
N ASP A 137 -5.46 6.12 -12.67
CA ASP A 137 -6.54 5.29 -13.24
C ASP A 137 -6.02 4.24 -14.23
N GLY A 138 -4.92 4.54 -14.94
CA GLY A 138 -4.35 3.70 -15.98
C GLY A 138 -3.41 2.60 -15.50
N ALA A 139 -2.58 2.88 -14.48
CA ALA A 139 -1.50 2.00 -14.06
C ALA A 139 -1.13 2.20 -12.60
N SER A 140 -0.39 1.22 -12.04
CA SER A 140 0.21 1.29 -10.72
C SER A 140 1.55 0.55 -10.70
N ALA A 141 2.43 0.93 -9.77
CA ALA A 141 3.67 0.23 -9.48
C ALA A 141 4.02 0.37 -8.00
N VAL A 142 4.43 -0.73 -7.38
CA VAL A 142 5.00 -0.70 -6.04
C VAL A 142 6.41 -0.13 -6.10
N ILE A 143 6.66 0.88 -5.28
CA ILE A 143 7.93 1.60 -5.26
C ILE A 143 8.72 1.42 -3.97
N ASP A 144 8.04 1.07 -2.88
CA ASP A 144 8.71 0.90 -1.60
C ASP A 144 8.09 -0.23 -0.76
N TRP A 145 8.92 -0.81 0.12
CA TRP A 145 8.56 -1.87 1.05
C TRP A 145 9.23 -1.69 2.40
N ARG A 146 8.47 -2.00 3.47
CA ARG A 146 9.00 -2.18 4.82
C ARG A 146 8.59 -3.53 5.38
N LEU A 147 9.56 -4.28 5.88
CA LEU A 147 9.28 -5.50 6.62
C LEU A 147 8.83 -5.14 8.04
N PHE A 148 7.60 -5.50 8.38
CA PHE A 148 7.03 -5.21 9.69
C PHE A 148 7.67 -6.07 10.77
N LEU A 149 8.31 -5.42 11.74
CA LEU A 149 8.88 -6.06 12.91
C LEU A 149 7.87 -6.00 14.06
N THR A 150 7.35 -7.17 14.46
CA THR A 150 6.40 -7.24 15.58
C THR A 150 7.09 -6.98 16.92
N GLU A 151 6.33 -6.54 17.95
CA GLU A 151 6.84 -6.27 19.30
C GLU A 151 7.66 -7.44 19.88
N SER A 152 7.32 -8.69 19.52
CA SER A 152 8.05 -9.89 19.98
C SER A 152 9.49 -9.98 19.45
N TRP A 153 9.84 -9.25 18.41
CA TRP A 153 11.21 -9.15 17.87
C TRP A 153 11.99 -7.95 18.41
N ASP A 154 11.32 -7.03 19.13
CA ASP A 154 11.94 -5.83 19.66
C ASP A 154 12.43 -6.05 21.10
N PRO A 155 13.74 -6.00 21.36
CA PRO A 155 14.26 -6.16 22.72
C PRO A 155 13.84 -5.05 23.69
N ALA A 156 13.42 -3.87 23.19
CA ALA A 156 12.90 -2.78 23.99
C ALA A 156 11.42 -2.91 24.35
N SER A 157 10.69 -3.83 23.68
CA SER A 157 9.27 -4.03 23.95
C SER A 157 9.03 -4.87 25.22
N PRO A 158 8.00 -4.54 26.02
CA PRO A 158 7.58 -5.40 27.13
C PRO A 158 7.05 -6.77 26.67
N LYS A 159 6.78 -6.93 25.38
CA LYS A 159 6.33 -8.19 24.74
C LYS A 159 7.46 -8.91 23.99
N ALA A 160 8.72 -8.54 24.25
CA ALA A 160 9.88 -9.16 23.64
C ALA A 160 9.92 -10.67 23.91
N ASP A 161 10.19 -11.45 22.87
CA ASP A 161 10.40 -12.90 22.96
C ASP A 161 11.91 -13.17 22.95
N PRO A 162 12.50 -13.77 24.01
CA PRO A 162 13.94 -14.03 24.09
C PRO A 162 14.49 -14.86 22.91
N VAL A 163 13.70 -15.81 22.38
CA VAL A 163 14.11 -16.64 21.24
C VAL A 163 14.19 -15.80 19.97
N LYS A 164 13.23 -14.92 19.73
CA LYS A 164 13.21 -14.05 18.55
C LYS A 164 14.26 -12.96 18.63
N THR A 165 14.41 -12.33 19.79
CA THR A 165 15.43 -11.29 19.99
C THR A 165 16.84 -11.83 19.81
N ALA A 166 17.13 -13.05 20.27
CA ALA A 166 18.41 -13.73 20.03
C ALA A 166 18.67 -14.00 18.53
N ARG A 167 17.62 -14.12 17.71
CA ARG A 167 17.76 -14.35 16.27
C ARG A 167 18.02 -13.07 15.46
N ARG A 168 17.91 -11.89 16.04
CA ARG A 168 18.13 -10.61 15.34
C ARG A 168 19.51 -10.57 14.66
N GLY A 169 20.57 -10.93 15.40
CA GLY A 169 21.94 -10.98 14.87
C GLY A 169 22.07 -11.92 13.68
N PRO A 170 21.75 -13.22 13.81
CA PRO A 170 21.75 -14.18 12.69
C PRO A 170 20.89 -13.79 11.50
N CYS A 171 19.78 -13.08 11.72
CA CYS A 171 18.93 -12.54 10.66
C CYS A 171 19.46 -11.23 10.06
N GLY A 172 20.50 -10.61 10.63
CA GLY A 172 21.04 -9.33 10.19
C GLY A 172 20.04 -8.18 10.32
N ILE A 173 19.18 -8.20 11.35
CA ILE A 173 18.29 -7.08 11.65
C ILE A 173 19.14 -5.98 12.30
N PRO A 174 19.18 -4.75 11.73
CA PRO A 174 19.96 -3.65 12.29
C PRO A 174 19.59 -3.37 13.74
N ALA A 175 20.55 -2.94 14.55
CA ALA A 175 20.34 -2.72 15.98
C ALA A 175 19.33 -1.60 16.25
N GLU A 176 19.35 -0.57 15.41
CA GLU A 176 18.46 0.59 15.46
C GLU A 176 17.01 0.32 15.04
N VAL A 177 16.76 -0.80 14.36
CA VAL A 177 15.40 -1.16 13.92
C VAL A 177 14.64 -1.74 15.10
N GLY A 178 13.64 -1.03 15.62
CA GLY A 178 12.69 -1.47 16.63
C GLY A 178 11.30 -1.76 16.06
N HIS A 179 10.36 -2.07 16.94
CA HIS A 179 8.95 -2.15 16.57
C HIS A 179 8.41 -0.76 16.29
N VAL A 180 7.78 -0.63 15.13
CA VAL A 180 7.06 0.57 14.71
C VAL A 180 5.72 0.12 14.13
N GLU A 181 4.64 0.81 14.47
CA GLU A 181 3.32 0.50 13.95
C GLU A 181 3.29 0.62 12.42
N LYS A 182 2.51 -0.23 11.75
CA LYS A 182 2.43 -0.24 10.28
C LYS A 182 2.08 1.11 9.68
N TRP A 183 1.20 1.87 10.35
CA TRP A 183 0.81 3.20 9.90
C TRP A 183 1.97 4.22 9.97
N GLN A 184 2.87 4.09 10.94
CA GLN A 184 4.08 4.92 11.00
C GLN A 184 5.05 4.55 9.89
N LEU A 185 5.27 3.24 9.64
CA LEU A 185 6.07 2.78 8.50
C LEU A 185 5.53 3.34 7.17
N ALA A 186 4.20 3.43 7.04
CA ALA A 186 3.58 4.02 5.86
C ALA A 186 3.89 5.51 5.72
N LEU A 187 3.83 6.29 6.81
CA LEU A 187 4.20 7.70 6.81
C LEU A 187 5.70 7.90 6.50
N ASP A 188 6.57 7.08 7.07
CA ASP A 188 8.02 7.10 6.80
C ASP A 188 8.33 6.82 5.31
N MET A 189 7.61 5.87 4.68
CA MET A 189 7.74 5.60 3.24
C MET A 189 7.27 6.79 2.39
N ILE A 190 6.23 7.50 2.82
CA ILE A 190 5.77 8.73 2.15
C ILE A 190 6.86 9.81 2.25
N ASP A 191 7.44 10.02 3.43
CA ASP A 191 8.49 11.00 3.64
C ASP A 191 9.75 10.66 2.83
N GLU A 192 10.14 9.39 2.78
CA GLU A 192 11.25 8.92 1.95
C GLU A 192 10.96 9.16 0.46
N THR A 193 9.76 8.86 -0.02
CA THR A 193 9.34 9.10 -1.41
C THR A 193 9.41 10.58 -1.76
N ARG A 194 9.01 11.47 -0.86
CA ARG A 194 9.16 12.92 -1.03
C ARG A 194 10.60 13.37 -1.05
N SER A 195 11.48 12.74 -0.27
CA SER A 195 12.92 13.03 -0.29
C SER A 195 13.57 12.71 -1.65
N TRP A 196 12.96 11.83 -2.44
CA TRP A 196 13.35 11.55 -3.82
C TRP A 196 12.81 12.57 -4.83
N GLY A 197 12.08 13.60 -4.36
CA GLY A 197 11.46 14.62 -5.24
C GLY A 197 10.15 14.17 -5.89
N ILE A 198 9.50 13.14 -5.35
CA ILE A 198 8.20 12.65 -5.83
C ILE A 198 7.12 13.14 -4.89
N ASP A 199 6.32 14.10 -5.35
CA ASP A 199 5.21 14.66 -4.60
C ASP A 199 3.88 14.29 -5.25
N VAL A 200 3.10 13.44 -4.55
CA VAL A 200 1.77 12.99 -4.96
C VAL A 200 0.79 13.42 -3.89
N PRO A 201 -0.23 14.21 -4.23
CA PRO A 201 -1.00 14.96 -3.23
C PRO A 201 -2.06 14.13 -2.48
N LEU A 202 -2.34 12.90 -2.91
CA LEU A 202 -3.46 12.09 -2.40
C LEU A 202 -2.99 10.73 -1.93
N ALA A 203 -3.45 10.30 -0.76
CA ALA A 203 -3.19 8.97 -0.20
C ALA A 203 -4.48 8.13 -0.09
N VAL A 204 -4.37 6.84 -0.38
CA VAL A 204 -5.43 5.85 -0.21
C VAL A 204 -4.90 4.68 0.62
N ALA A 205 -5.66 4.24 1.60
CA ALA A 205 -5.33 3.08 2.44
C ALA A 205 -6.60 2.34 2.86
N ASP A 206 -6.43 1.12 3.36
CA ASP A 206 -7.55 0.34 3.89
C ASP A 206 -7.91 0.69 5.35
N GLY A 207 -8.87 -0.04 5.92
CA GLY A 207 -9.33 0.17 7.31
C GLY A 207 -8.26 -0.13 8.35
N GLY A 208 -7.29 -0.98 8.05
CA GLY A 208 -6.18 -1.26 8.95
C GLY A 208 -5.33 -0.01 9.26
N TYR A 209 -5.25 0.91 8.31
CA TYR A 209 -4.59 2.21 8.47
C TYR A 209 -5.59 3.31 8.82
N GLY A 210 -6.72 3.35 8.11
CA GLY A 210 -7.66 4.46 8.20
C GLY A 210 -8.42 4.55 9.53
N ASP A 211 -8.57 3.47 10.28
CA ASP A 211 -9.14 3.49 11.64
C ASP A 211 -8.25 4.24 12.63
N THR A 212 -6.94 4.29 12.39
CA THR A 212 -5.98 4.98 13.24
C THR A 212 -6.05 6.49 13.01
N ALA A 213 -6.51 7.24 14.02
CA ALA A 213 -6.61 8.69 13.95
C ALA A 213 -5.24 9.35 13.73
N ALA A 214 -4.19 8.83 14.38
CA ALA A 214 -2.83 9.33 14.22
C ALA A 214 -2.31 9.22 12.79
N PHE A 215 -2.68 8.16 12.05
CA PHE A 215 -2.34 8.04 10.63
C PHE A 215 -2.98 9.16 9.80
N ARG A 216 -4.29 9.40 9.98
CA ARG A 216 -4.99 10.47 9.25
C ARG A 216 -4.43 11.85 9.56
N LEU A 217 -4.15 12.14 10.83
CA LEU A 217 -3.50 13.37 11.26
C LEU A 217 -2.10 13.49 10.66
N GLY A 218 -1.31 12.41 10.66
CA GLY A 218 0.01 12.41 10.04
C GLY A 218 -0.02 12.66 8.52
N LEU A 219 -1.08 12.25 7.81
CA LEU A 219 -1.29 12.62 6.42
C LEU A 219 -1.63 14.12 6.29
N GLU A 220 -2.50 14.64 7.15
CA GLU A 220 -2.88 16.07 7.17
C GLU A 220 -1.68 16.98 7.51
N GLU A 221 -0.82 16.59 8.46
CA GLU A 221 0.43 17.30 8.79
C GLU A 221 1.39 17.41 7.60
N ARG A 222 1.35 16.43 6.70
CA ARG A 222 2.11 16.41 5.45
C ARG A 222 1.42 17.13 4.29
N GLY A 223 0.25 17.75 4.53
CA GLY A 223 -0.54 18.41 3.52
C GLY A 223 -1.13 17.46 2.47
N LEU A 224 -1.33 16.18 2.84
CA LEU A 224 -1.91 15.20 1.95
C LEU A 224 -3.43 15.14 2.08
N ASP A 225 -4.09 15.10 0.95
CA ASP A 225 -5.46 14.63 0.89
C ASP A 225 -5.50 13.10 1.07
N TYR A 226 -6.63 12.58 1.53
CA TYR A 226 -6.79 11.13 1.67
C TYR A 226 -8.21 10.65 1.43
N VAL A 227 -8.32 9.38 1.03
CA VAL A 227 -9.53 8.56 1.10
C VAL A 227 -9.14 7.22 1.72
N VAL A 228 -9.50 7.01 2.98
CA VAL A 228 -9.08 5.83 3.74
C VAL A 228 -10.27 5.01 4.21
N GLY A 229 -10.18 3.69 4.09
CA GLY A 229 -11.16 2.78 4.64
C GLY A 229 -11.27 2.94 6.16
N ILE A 230 -12.47 2.73 6.71
CA ILE A 230 -12.72 2.74 8.15
C ILE A 230 -13.67 1.64 8.55
N SER A 231 -13.62 1.24 9.82
CA SER A 231 -14.56 0.29 10.41
C SER A 231 -15.91 0.94 10.74
N THR A 232 -16.93 0.12 10.87
CA THR A 232 -18.27 0.53 11.29
C THR A 232 -18.32 1.10 12.72
N THR A 233 -17.27 0.86 13.51
CA THR A 233 -17.16 1.29 14.91
C THR A 233 -16.62 2.71 15.06
N THR A 234 -16.03 3.29 14.01
CA THR A 234 -15.63 4.70 13.97
C THR A 234 -16.82 5.59 14.36
N THR A 235 -16.57 6.58 15.22
CA THR A 235 -17.61 7.49 15.71
C THR A 235 -17.44 8.90 15.15
N ALA A 236 -18.56 9.59 14.99
CA ALA A 236 -18.58 10.97 14.50
C ALA A 236 -19.81 11.71 15.02
N GLN A 237 -19.71 13.05 14.98
CA GLN A 237 -20.85 13.96 15.08
C GLN A 237 -21.40 14.29 13.69
N THR A 238 -22.64 14.70 13.59
CA THR A 238 -23.18 15.29 12.36
C THR A 238 -22.47 16.59 12.02
N GLU A 239 -22.47 17.00 10.76
CA GLU A 239 -21.85 18.26 10.32
C GLU A 239 -22.36 19.48 11.11
N GLY A 240 -23.68 19.52 11.34
CA GLY A 240 -24.36 20.63 12.04
C GLY A 240 -24.15 20.66 13.55
N ALA A 241 -23.58 19.62 14.14
CA ALA A 241 -23.35 19.57 15.59
C ALA A 241 -22.40 20.68 16.03
N ARG A 242 -22.74 21.34 17.13
CA ARG A 242 -21.95 22.42 17.73
C ARG A 242 -21.55 22.04 19.15
N PRO A 243 -20.30 22.25 19.54
CA PRO A 243 -19.88 22.03 20.92
C PRO A 243 -20.38 23.16 21.82
N HIS A 244 -20.63 22.83 23.08
CA HIS A 244 -20.86 23.77 24.15
C HIS A 244 -19.57 23.87 25.00
N ILE A 245 -19.19 25.11 25.33
CA ILE A 245 -18.10 25.37 26.27
C ILE A 245 -18.72 25.93 27.53
N PRO A 246 -18.77 25.19 28.65
CA PRO A 246 -19.27 25.72 29.92
C PRO A 246 -18.47 26.96 30.35
N PRO A 247 -19.11 27.96 30.97
CA PRO A 247 -18.40 29.11 31.49
C PRO A 247 -17.37 28.68 32.55
N TYR A 248 -16.18 29.29 32.51
CA TYR A 248 -15.12 28.98 33.48
C TYR A 248 -15.43 29.57 34.84
N GLY A 249 -15.59 28.72 35.84
CA GLY A 249 -15.91 29.12 37.23
C GLY A 249 -14.71 29.65 38.05
N GLY A 250 -13.54 29.90 37.44
CA GLY A 250 -12.37 30.49 38.08
C GLY A 250 -11.52 29.55 38.93
N ARG A 251 -11.89 28.26 39.04
CA ARG A 251 -11.15 27.24 39.80
C ARG A 251 -10.99 25.94 38.97
N GLY A 252 -9.84 25.31 39.05
CA GLY A 252 -9.52 24.06 38.35
C GLY A 252 -9.17 24.26 36.86
N PRO A 253 -9.05 23.17 36.08
CA PRO A 253 -8.77 23.24 34.66
C PRO A 253 -9.89 23.97 33.89
N ARG A 254 -9.54 24.68 32.80
CA ARG A 254 -10.53 25.30 31.92
C ARG A 254 -11.44 24.25 31.30
N PRO A 255 -12.78 24.47 31.24
CA PRO A 255 -13.71 23.57 30.60
C PRO A 255 -13.30 23.30 29.15
N GLN A 256 -13.36 22.04 28.75
CA GLN A 256 -13.13 21.64 27.37
C GLN A 256 -14.44 21.69 26.59
N PRO A 257 -14.36 21.98 25.27
CA PRO A 257 -15.53 21.89 24.40
C PRO A 257 -16.13 20.48 24.43
N ALA A 258 -17.43 20.39 24.67
CA ALA A 258 -18.16 19.12 24.68
C ALA A 258 -19.40 19.22 23.78
N TYR A 259 -19.66 18.17 23.00
CA TYR A 259 -20.86 18.08 22.21
C TYR A 259 -22.02 17.63 23.12
N PRO A 260 -23.21 18.28 23.04
CA PRO A 260 -24.35 17.91 23.88
C PRO A 260 -24.80 16.45 23.67
N GLU A 261 -24.75 15.99 22.44
CA GLU A 261 -25.09 14.62 22.10
C GLU A 261 -23.83 13.76 21.94
N PRO A 262 -23.90 12.46 22.32
CA PRO A 262 -22.79 11.54 22.12
C PRO A 262 -22.53 11.33 20.61
N ALA A 263 -21.26 11.13 20.26
CA ALA A 263 -20.89 10.77 18.90
C ALA A 263 -21.50 9.40 18.51
N GLN A 264 -22.08 9.32 17.33
CA GLN A 264 -22.70 8.11 16.80
C GLN A 264 -21.72 7.30 15.96
N ARG A 265 -21.94 6.00 15.86
CA ARG A 265 -21.19 5.17 14.90
C ARG A 265 -21.51 5.59 13.47
N VAL A 266 -20.49 5.62 12.60
CA VAL A 266 -20.67 6.03 11.20
C VAL A 266 -21.73 5.21 10.47
N LYS A 267 -21.87 3.91 10.80
CA LYS A 267 -22.93 3.07 10.26
C LYS A 267 -24.32 3.60 10.60
N GLN A 268 -24.54 4.05 11.85
CA GLN A 268 -25.81 4.61 12.29
C GLN A 268 -26.15 5.91 11.58
N LEU A 269 -25.15 6.79 11.38
CA LEU A 269 -25.32 8.03 10.61
C LEU A 269 -25.76 7.77 9.16
N VAL A 270 -25.16 6.77 8.51
CA VAL A 270 -25.54 6.39 7.14
C VAL A 270 -26.94 5.77 7.10
N ILE A 271 -27.28 4.90 8.05
CA ILE A 271 -28.63 4.31 8.15
C ILE A 271 -29.68 5.40 8.40
N ALA A 272 -29.40 6.38 9.29
CA ALA A 272 -30.29 7.49 9.57
C ALA A 272 -30.52 8.41 8.35
N ALA A 273 -29.49 8.60 7.49
CA ALA A 273 -29.66 9.31 6.22
C ALA A 273 -30.59 8.59 5.23
N GLY A 274 -30.78 7.29 5.43
CA GLY A 274 -31.69 6.47 4.69
C GLY A 274 -31.19 6.04 3.31
N ARG A 275 -31.79 4.97 2.79
CA ARG A 275 -31.42 4.38 1.50
C ARG A 275 -31.66 5.30 0.30
N GLN A 276 -32.61 6.24 0.41
CA GLN A 276 -32.88 7.27 -0.61
C GLN A 276 -31.69 8.22 -0.82
N ALA A 277 -30.78 8.36 0.14
CA ALA A 277 -29.56 9.14 -0.02
C ALA A 277 -28.52 8.44 -0.89
N ALA A 278 -28.64 7.12 -1.09
CA ALA A 278 -27.68 6.35 -1.88
C ALA A 278 -27.87 6.61 -3.39
N ARG A 279 -26.81 7.08 -4.04
CA ARG A 279 -26.77 7.38 -5.48
C ARG A 279 -25.99 6.32 -6.25
N PRO A 280 -26.43 5.92 -7.45
CA PRO A 280 -25.67 4.99 -8.28
C PRO A 280 -24.42 5.69 -8.83
N VAL A 281 -23.29 5.04 -8.74
CA VAL A 281 -22.01 5.51 -9.30
C VAL A 281 -21.33 4.36 -10.02
N GLN A 282 -20.93 4.61 -11.26
CA GLN A 282 -20.03 3.75 -12.01
C GLN A 282 -18.59 4.27 -11.83
N TRP A 283 -17.67 3.40 -11.40
CA TRP A 283 -16.28 3.81 -11.19
C TRP A 283 -15.30 3.18 -12.15
N ARG A 284 -15.73 2.16 -12.93
CA ARG A 284 -14.85 1.46 -13.89
C ARG A 284 -15.65 0.70 -14.94
N GLU A 285 -15.04 0.58 -16.13
CA GLU A 285 -15.43 -0.41 -17.11
C GLU A 285 -14.63 -1.70 -16.90
N GLY A 286 -15.31 -2.85 -16.81
CA GLY A 286 -14.64 -4.14 -16.63
C GLY A 286 -13.86 -4.53 -17.88
N SER A 287 -12.70 -5.16 -17.72
CA SER A 287 -11.86 -5.64 -18.82
C SER A 287 -12.30 -6.99 -19.42
N ARG A 288 -13.26 -7.69 -18.79
CA ARG A 288 -13.78 -8.97 -19.30
C ARG A 288 -14.97 -8.73 -20.21
N PRO A 289 -14.99 -9.29 -21.44
CA PRO A 289 -16.20 -9.30 -22.25
C PRO A 289 -17.31 -10.01 -21.46
N GLY A 290 -18.46 -9.37 -21.33
CA GLY A 290 -19.64 -10.02 -20.77
C GLY A 290 -20.05 -11.19 -21.67
N SER A 291 -20.50 -12.30 -21.08
CA SER A 291 -21.16 -13.40 -21.82
C SER A 291 -22.52 -12.87 -22.31
N GLY A 292 -22.54 -12.28 -23.51
CA GLY A 292 -23.75 -11.72 -24.14
C GLY A 292 -23.46 -10.47 -24.97
N ARG A 293 -24.45 -10.02 -25.75
CA ARG A 293 -24.41 -8.87 -26.68
C ARG A 293 -24.10 -7.50 -26.02
N SER A 294 -23.82 -7.44 -24.74
CA SER A 294 -23.52 -6.22 -23.98
C SER A 294 -22.03 -6.17 -23.64
N GLY A 295 -21.36 -5.09 -24.00
CA GLY A 295 -19.92 -4.85 -23.80
C GLY A 295 -19.40 -5.04 -22.37
N ALA A 296 -18.17 -4.66 -22.09
CA ALA A 296 -17.47 -4.85 -20.83
C ALA A 296 -18.36 -4.63 -19.59
N LYS A 297 -18.36 -5.58 -18.65
CA LYS A 297 -19.18 -5.51 -17.43
C LYS A 297 -18.85 -4.24 -16.64
N ARG A 298 -19.77 -3.29 -16.61
CA ARG A 298 -19.62 -2.05 -15.87
C ARG A 298 -19.62 -2.34 -14.35
N MET A 299 -18.62 -1.80 -13.65
CA MET A 299 -18.57 -1.87 -12.18
C MET A 299 -19.28 -0.65 -11.62
N TYR A 300 -20.42 -0.89 -10.99
CA TYR A 300 -21.22 0.15 -10.33
C TYR A 300 -21.80 -0.37 -9.02
N SER A 301 -22.08 0.54 -8.12
CA SER A 301 -22.82 0.31 -6.88
C SER A 301 -23.56 1.59 -6.47
N ARG A 302 -24.19 1.58 -5.31
CA ARG A 302 -24.82 2.78 -4.74
C ARG A 302 -23.99 3.27 -3.56
N PHE A 303 -23.84 4.57 -3.46
CA PHE A 303 -23.03 5.22 -2.43
C PHE A 303 -23.78 6.35 -1.76
N VAL A 304 -23.58 6.46 -0.44
CA VAL A 304 -24.02 7.59 0.38
C VAL A 304 -22.77 8.39 0.72
N ALA A 305 -22.81 9.72 0.51
CA ALA A 305 -21.78 10.64 0.97
C ALA A 305 -22.39 11.63 1.95
N LEU A 306 -21.82 11.74 3.14
CA LEU A 306 -22.24 12.64 4.20
C LEU A 306 -21.07 13.49 4.64
N ARG A 307 -21.36 14.72 5.08
CA ARG A 307 -20.40 15.53 5.83
C ARG A 307 -20.56 15.23 7.31
N ILE A 308 -19.47 14.91 7.97
CA ILE A 308 -19.46 14.53 9.39
C ILE A 308 -18.26 15.14 10.10
N ARG A 309 -18.27 15.11 11.43
CA ARG A 309 -17.14 15.49 12.28
C ARG A 309 -16.60 14.24 12.97
N PRO A 310 -15.52 13.60 12.48
CA PRO A 310 -14.92 12.45 13.15
C PRO A 310 -14.62 12.77 14.60
N ALA A 311 -15.01 11.86 15.50
CA ALA A 311 -14.84 12.03 16.94
C ALA A 311 -13.69 11.13 17.43
N GLY A 312 -13.13 11.47 18.59
CA GLY A 312 -12.07 10.74 19.23
C GLY A 312 -11.10 11.65 19.98
N ARG A 313 -10.42 11.08 20.97
CA ARG A 313 -9.49 11.84 21.83
C ARG A 313 -8.35 12.47 21.03
N GLU A 314 -7.76 11.69 20.12
CA GLU A 314 -6.62 12.17 19.31
C GLU A 314 -7.05 13.29 18.35
N ILE A 315 -8.21 13.15 17.70
CA ILE A 315 -8.76 14.19 16.83
C ILE A 315 -9.00 15.47 17.67
N ARG A 316 -9.60 15.32 18.87
CA ARG A 316 -9.89 16.47 19.75
C ARG A 316 -8.61 17.20 20.19
N LYS A 317 -7.55 16.47 20.52
CA LYS A 317 -6.26 17.05 20.95
C LYS A 317 -5.57 17.83 19.84
N ASN A 318 -5.72 17.39 18.59
CA ASN A 318 -5.07 17.98 17.42
C ASN A 318 -6.00 18.88 16.62
N THR A 319 -7.10 19.34 17.24
CA THR A 319 -8.04 20.29 16.64
C THR A 319 -7.85 21.66 17.25
N ASP A 320 -7.52 22.64 16.43
CA ASP A 320 -7.52 24.03 16.82
C ASP A 320 -8.96 24.53 16.96
N GLY A 321 -9.24 25.19 18.09
CA GLY A 321 -10.58 25.73 18.36
C GLY A 321 -11.59 24.69 18.91
N PRO A 322 -12.86 25.10 19.06
CA PRO A 322 -13.86 24.29 19.77
C PRO A 322 -14.48 23.19 18.90
N GLU A 323 -14.57 23.37 17.60
CA GLU A 323 -15.27 22.46 16.68
C GLU A 323 -14.33 21.40 16.10
N LEU A 324 -14.79 20.15 16.08
CA LEU A 324 -14.10 19.08 15.35
C LEU A 324 -14.12 19.35 13.83
N PRO A 325 -13.07 18.94 13.10
CA PRO A 325 -12.99 19.18 11.65
C PRO A 325 -14.10 18.43 10.90
N VAL A 326 -14.58 19.03 9.83
CA VAL A 326 -15.56 18.37 8.94
C VAL A 326 -14.83 17.54 7.90
N ARG A 327 -15.28 16.30 7.68
CA ARG A 327 -14.74 15.35 6.73
C ARG A 327 -15.86 14.67 5.94
N TRP A 328 -15.53 14.07 4.81
CA TRP A 328 -16.44 13.19 4.09
C TRP A 328 -16.52 11.82 4.75
N LEU A 329 -17.72 11.34 4.97
CA LEU A 329 -18.04 9.93 5.17
C LEU A 329 -18.65 9.40 3.87
N LEU A 330 -17.95 8.48 3.21
CA LEU A 330 -18.47 7.74 2.06
C LEU A 330 -18.84 6.34 2.52
N ALA A 331 -20.01 5.85 2.12
CA ALA A 331 -20.45 4.50 2.40
C ALA A 331 -20.99 3.83 1.14
N GLU A 332 -20.59 2.58 0.90
CA GLU A 332 -21.18 1.75 -0.14
C GLU A 332 -22.40 1.03 0.40
N TRP A 333 -23.53 1.20 -0.28
CA TRP A 333 -24.78 0.55 0.04
C TRP A 333 -25.41 -0.09 -1.19
N PRO A 334 -24.96 -1.30 -1.57
CA PRO A 334 -25.47 -2.00 -2.75
C PRO A 334 -26.98 -2.19 -2.69
N ALA A 335 -27.62 -2.26 -3.86
CA ALA A 335 -29.08 -2.46 -3.94
C ALA A 335 -29.54 -3.79 -3.32
N THR A 336 -28.68 -4.80 -3.35
CA THR A 336 -28.93 -6.15 -2.82
C THR A 336 -28.72 -6.28 -1.31
N GLU A 337 -28.06 -5.31 -0.67
CA GLU A 337 -27.70 -5.39 0.74
C GLU A 337 -28.70 -4.62 1.61
N ALA A 338 -29.06 -5.19 2.76
CA ALA A 338 -29.96 -4.54 3.71
C ALA A 338 -29.32 -3.31 4.37
N GLU A 339 -27.99 -3.34 4.55
CA GLU A 339 -27.20 -2.33 5.24
C GLU A 339 -25.97 -1.93 4.42
N PRO A 340 -25.34 -0.76 4.72
CA PRO A 340 -24.08 -0.38 4.11
C PRO A 340 -22.97 -1.37 4.46
N VAL A 341 -22.12 -1.70 3.46
CA VAL A 341 -21.11 -2.77 3.57
C VAL A 341 -19.69 -2.27 3.74
N GLN A 342 -19.38 -1.04 3.28
CA GLN A 342 -18.03 -0.49 3.31
C GLN A 342 -18.05 1.00 3.57
N PHE A 343 -17.06 1.53 4.30
CA PHE A 343 -17.00 2.91 4.75
C PHE A 343 -15.62 3.49 4.53
N TRP A 344 -15.57 4.80 4.21
CA TRP A 344 -14.34 5.56 4.06
C TRP A 344 -14.48 6.94 4.68
N LEU A 345 -13.37 7.48 5.17
CA LEU A 345 -13.20 8.89 5.51
C LEU A 345 -12.32 9.59 4.50
N SER A 346 -12.62 10.89 4.25
CA SER A 346 -11.80 11.72 3.38
C SER A 346 -11.80 13.18 3.84
N ASN A 347 -10.64 13.83 3.69
CA ASN A 347 -10.46 15.26 3.91
C ASN A 347 -10.57 16.09 2.61
N LEU A 348 -10.88 15.46 1.48
CA LEU A 348 -11.06 16.15 0.20
C LEU A 348 -12.02 17.34 0.33
N PRO A 349 -11.89 18.38 -0.52
CA PRO A 349 -12.71 19.60 -0.50
C PRO A 349 -14.21 19.31 -0.45
N ALA A 350 -14.97 20.24 0.16
CA ALA A 350 -16.42 20.07 0.37
C ALA A 350 -17.23 19.97 -0.93
N ASP A 351 -16.71 20.50 -2.01
CA ASP A 351 -17.31 20.50 -3.36
C ASP A 351 -16.89 19.31 -4.21
N THR A 352 -16.13 18.35 -3.63
CA THR A 352 -15.67 17.15 -4.36
C THR A 352 -16.86 16.32 -4.84
N PRO A 353 -16.96 16.04 -6.16
CA PRO A 353 -18.05 15.24 -6.71
C PRO A 353 -18.07 13.83 -6.15
N LEU A 354 -19.27 13.28 -5.91
CA LEU A 354 -19.43 11.89 -5.43
C LEU A 354 -18.69 10.87 -6.31
N ALA A 355 -18.71 11.05 -7.62
CA ALA A 355 -18.01 10.17 -8.55
C ALA A 355 -16.50 10.15 -8.31
N THR A 356 -15.91 11.30 -7.97
CA THR A 356 -14.48 11.42 -7.61
C THR A 356 -14.19 10.70 -6.31
N LEU A 357 -14.97 10.95 -5.24
CA LEU A 357 -14.83 10.23 -3.96
C LEU A 357 -14.88 8.71 -4.15
N VAL A 358 -15.85 8.23 -4.91
CA VAL A 358 -16.03 6.78 -5.17
C VAL A 358 -14.88 6.22 -5.99
N ARG A 359 -14.45 6.90 -7.06
CA ARG A 359 -13.34 6.45 -7.92
C ARG A 359 -12.07 6.34 -7.10
N THR A 360 -11.76 7.33 -6.27
CA THR A 360 -10.60 7.34 -5.40
C THR A 360 -10.68 6.22 -4.36
N ALA A 361 -11.81 6.08 -3.65
CA ALA A 361 -12.02 5.01 -2.66
C ALA A 361 -11.84 3.60 -3.26
N LYS A 362 -12.28 3.44 -4.51
CA LYS A 362 -12.17 2.16 -5.22
C LYS A 362 -10.80 1.94 -5.88
N LEU A 363 -9.91 2.93 -5.94
CA LEU A 363 -8.62 2.80 -6.62
C LEU A 363 -7.72 1.72 -5.98
N ARG A 364 -7.93 1.40 -4.70
CA ARG A 364 -7.18 0.35 -3.98
C ARG A 364 -7.26 -1.04 -4.66
N TRP A 365 -8.31 -1.33 -5.46
CA TRP A 365 -8.38 -2.59 -6.22
C TRP A 365 -7.13 -2.84 -7.09
N ARG A 366 -6.40 -1.78 -7.48
CA ARG A 366 -5.17 -1.92 -8.28
C ARG A 366 -4.09 -2.68 -7.52
N ILE A 367 -3.95 -2.41 -6.22
CA ILE A 367 -2.97 -3.13 -5.39
C ILE A 367 -3.31 -4.61 -5.28
N GLU A 368 -4.59 -4.95 -5.16
CA GLU A 368 -5.01 -6.36 -5.17
C GLU A 368 -4.64 -7.04 -6.50
N HIS A 369 -4.71 -6.30 -7.60
CA HIS A 369 -4.26 -6.77 -8.91
C HIS A 369 -2.73 -6.90 -8.96
N ASP A 370 -1.98 -5.88 -8.54
CA ASP A 370 -0.52 -5.88 -8.50
C ASP A 370 0.01 -7.04 -7.63
N TYR A 371 -0.56 -7.23 -6.44
CA TYR A 371 -0.18 -8.35 -5.56
C TYR A 371 -0.49 -9.70 -6.19
N ARG A 372 -1.62 -9.83 -6.88
CA ARG A 372 -1.98 -11.06 -7.59
C ARG A 372 -0.97 -11.36 -8.69
N GLU A 373 -0.65 -10.39 -9.53
CA GLU A 373 0.35 -10.54 -10.59
C GLU A 373 1.72 -10.90 -10.01
N MET A 374 2.19 -10.15 -9.02
CA MET A 374 3.47 -10.44 -8.37
C MET A 374 3.50 -11.85 -7.77
N LYS A 375 2.46 -12.25 -7.02
CA LYS A 375 2.39 -13.56 -6.37
C LYS A 375 2.30 -14.71 -7.38
N GLN A 376 1.58 -14.53 -8.48
CA GLN A 376 1.42 -15.57 -9.49
C GLN A 376 2.62 -15.71 -10.43
N ALA A 377 3.24 -14.59 -10.82
CA ALA A 377 4.27 -14.58 -11.86
C ALA A 377 5.69 -14.33 -11.35
N LEU A 378 5.88 -13.51 -10.33
CA LEU A 378 7.19 -12.99 -9.93
C LEU A 378 7.70 -13.53 -8.57
N GLY A 379 6.83 -14.17 -7.79
CA GLY A 379 7.19 -14.88 -6.57
C GLY A 379 7.77 -14.03 -5.43
N PRO A 380 7.12 -12.96 -4.96
CA PRO A 380 7.61 -12.15 -3.84
C PRO A 380 7.74 -12.95 -2.53
N ALA A 381 6.98 -14.03 -2.39
CA ALA A 381 7.07 -14.95 -1.25
C ALA A 381 8.10 -16.09 -1.44
N HIS A 382 8.78 -16.16 -2.58
CA HIS A 382 9.72 -17.24 -2.90
C HIS A 382 11.14 -17.01 -2.41
N PHE A 383 11.38 -15.94 -1.64
CA PHE A 383 12.66 -15.76 -0.96
C PHE A 383 12.81 -16.81 0.16
N GLU A 384 13.72 -17.74 -0.03
CA GLU A 384 14.02 -18.82 0.91
C GLU A 384 15.09 -18.44 1.96
N GLY A 385 15.76 -17.29 1.76
CA GLY A 385 16.70 -16.73 2.71
C GLY A 385 16.02 -16.25 4.00
N ARG A 386 16.85 -16.07 5.05
CA ARG A 386 16.35 -15.72 6.39
C ARG A 386 16.72 -14.31 6.82
N THR A 387 17.52 -13.60 6.01
CA THR A 387 18.07 -12.29 6.39
C THR A 387 17.14 -11.14 6.09
N TRP A 388 17.20 -10.09 6.92
CA TRP A 388 16.55 -8.81 6.74
C TRP A 388 16.92 -8.17 5.39
N ARG A 389 18.23 -8.06 5.12
CA ARG A 389 18.75 -7.52 3.85
C ARG A 389 18.21 -8.28 2.65
N GLY A 390 18.32 -9.60 2.67
CA GLY A 390 17.89 -10.43 1.54
C GLY A 390 16.40 -10.31 1.24
N TRP A 391 15.57 -10.15 2.27
CA TRP A 391 14.13 -9.91 2.07
C TRP A 391 13.90 -8.58 1.34
N HIS A 392 14.51 -7.47 1.80
CA HIS A 392 14.37 -6.16 1.16
C HIS A 392 14.93 -6.16 -0.27
N HIS A 393 16.06 -6.81 -0.50
CA HIS A 393 16.61 -6.98 -1.84
C HIS A 393 15.63 -7.72 -2.76
N HIS A 394 15.10 -8.87 -2.30
CA HIS A 394 14.21 -9.68 -3.13
C HIS A 394 12.92 -8.94 -3.49
N VAL A 395 12.22 -8.34 -2.52
CA VAL A 395 10.96 -7.62 -2.81
C VAL A 395 11.20 -6.40 -3.69
N THR A 396 12.35 -5.72 -3.54
CA THR A 396 12.74 -4.62 -4.43
C THR A 396 12.93 -5.10 -5.86
N LEU A 397 13.63 -6.21 -6.09
CA LEU A 397 13.81 -6.76 -7.44
C LEU A 397 12.52 -7.30 -8.04
N VAL A 398 11.62 -7.86 -7.21
CA VAL A 398 10.26 -8.22 -7.65
C VAL A 398 9.47 -6.99 -8.08
N SER A 399 9.63 -5.86 -7.36
CA SER A 399 9.00 -4.59 -7.75
C SER A 399 9.54 -4.07 -9.07
N VAL A 400 10.85 -4.16 -9.30
CA VAL A 400 11.48 -3.82 -10.59
C VAL A 400 10.92 -4.69 -11.72
N ALA A 401 10.80 -6.01 -11.51
CA ALA A 401 10.21 -6.91 -12.50
C ALA A 401 8.75 -6.57 -12.81
N HIS A 402 7.94 -6.28 -11.79
CA HIS A 402 6.54 -5.89 -11.96
C HIS A 402 6.41 -4.54 -12.69
N ALA A 403 7.25 -3.57 -12.35
CA ALA A 403 7.29 -2.28 -13.01
C ALA A 403 7.66 -2.39 -14.50
N PHE A 404 8.61 -3.27 -14.86
CA PHE A 404 8.91 -3.58 -16.25
C PHE A 404 7.68 -4.14 -16.99
N CYS A 405 6.97 -5.09 -16.40
CA CYS A 405 5.72 -5.62 -16.99
C CYS A 405 4.66 -4.50 -17.16
N THR A 406 4.55 -3.59 -16.20
CA THR A 406 3.65 -2.44 -16.29
C THR A 406 4.07 -1.48 -17.40
N LEU A 407 5.36 -1.17 -17.52
CA LEU A 407 5.92 -0.37 -18.60
C LEU A 407 5.59 -0.97 -19.97
N GLN A 408 5.85 -2.26 -20.18
CA GLN A 408 5.54 -2.95 -21.44
C GLN A 408 4.05 -2.90 -21.79
N ARG A 409 3.15 -3.03 -20.80
CA ARG A 409 1.71 -2.91 -21.02
C ARG A 409 1.29 -1.51 -21.46
N ILE A 410 1.87 -0.46 -20.87
CA ILE A 410 1.54 0.92 -21.21
C ILE A 410 2.07 1.27 -22.60
N THR A 411 3.32 0.92 -22.92
CA THR A 411 3.99 1.30 -24.17
C THR A 411 3.47 0.51 -25.38
N ARG A 412 3.05 -0.75 -25.18
CA ARG A 412 2.61 -1.64 -26.27
C ARG A 412 1.09 -1.78 -26.38
N SER A 413 0.31 -1.15 -25.49
CA SER A 413 -1.16 -1.19 -25.61
C SER A 413 -1.66 -0.24 -26.70
N PRO A 414 -2.47 -0.71 -27.67
CA PRO A 414 -3.06 0.15 -28.70
C PRO A 414 -4.00 1.25 -28.15
N LYS A 415 -4.34 1.20 -26.86
CA LYS A 415 -5.19 2.19 -26.19
C LYS A 415 -4.43 3.39 -25.60
N GLY A 416 -3.10 3.43 -25.71
CA GLY A 416 -2.26 4.52 -25.20
C GLY A 416 -2.21 5.77 -26.09
N THR A 417 -2.89 5.80 -27.24
CA THR A 417 -2.82 6.92 -28.19
C THR A 417 -4.14 7.68 -28.39
N ALA A 418 -5.07 7.58 -27.46
CA ALA A 418 -6.31 8.35 -27.54
C ALA A 418 -6.65 8.97 -26.19
N SER A 419 -6.02 10.08 -25.86
CA SER A 419 -6.53 11.21 -25.06
C SER A 419 -5.41 12.24 -24.93
N ALA A 420 -5.27 13.12 -25.92
CA ALA A 420 -4.70 14.43 -25.75
C ALA A 420 -5.79 15.38 -25.27
#